data_88e1bf003e77dc89d6daf90ee7340b47
#
_entry.id   88e1bf003e77dc89d6daf90ee7340b47
#
_cell.length_a   1.000
_cell.length_b   1.000
_cell.length_c   1.000
_cell.angle_alpha   90.00
_cell.angle_beta   90.00
_cell.angle_gamma   90.00
#
_symmetry.space_group_name_H-M   'P 1'
#
loop_
_entity.id
_entity.type
_entity.pdbx_description
1 polymer ?
#
loop_
_entity_poly.entity_id
_entity_poly.type
_entity_poly.pdbx_seq_one_letter_code
_entity_poly.pdbx_strand_id
1 'polypeptide(L)'
;MKLFSGFKRKEVVNLSLFGISLIPVILYLFVASQRIGLPFDLEWGEGAGINQIHRLLSGEKLYVPPTLEFAPLVYTPFYYWLASILSRFNQQQVILAARLLSLLASLASAAIIIWLVAKDTRRFLAGWLAGALYLGCFAFSDGFYDLVRVDSLYIFMLLLSLAVLRIGLKPIPMLAAGLSIAVGFYTKQSTLIVFAPLLIFLWITNWKKAWPLLPVILLGVILPLYWINLRSGGWFVYYIFQLPREHGYSLVSAVYFWVGDVLGPLGISVGFGLLFVFSHYLGKESHASGLGREHPDASPGPAGRLAKRLGTYYVLFAVGAFGAAWVTRASNGGGANNAMTAYAALAILFGLGYHEAQVWAKKQDAMGGLGEIFVSCLVAIQMLGLIYNPFHFLPTAGEIKANEMLVAEMRAVEEPPWMPFRSHYPRRAAKQTSIHAVNLFELTGFFKGEVLPEGRELVNEIRENVCNQAYGMVVLDQPVLWISDQLSAAYQLDDRFSFLESERRSKLLEWQGGYEAFYLPREDYDPSSCLATIDYEGTK
;
A
#
# COMPACT_ATOMS: atom_id res chain seq x y z
N MET A 1 3.57 -33.73 -28.52
CA MET A 1 2.38 -34.51 -28.07
C MET A 1 2.67 -35.77 -27.23
N LYS A 2 3.90 -36.30 -27.20
CA LYS A 2 4.26 -37.49 -26.39
C LYS A 2 4.59 -37.21 -24.89
N LEU A 3 4.71 -35.96 -24.47
CA LEU A 3 5.05 -35.58 -23.07
C LEU A 3 3.88 -35.74 -22.07
N PHE A 4 2.64 -35.85 -22.53
CA PHE A 4 1.44 -35.91 -21.68
C PHE A 4 0.73 -37.26 -21.66
N SER A 5 1.23 -38.30 -22.34
CA SER A 5 0.55 -39.58 -22.45
C SER A 5 0.52 -40.45 -21.19
N GLY A 6 1.15 -40.00 -20.09
CA GLY A 6 1.15 -40.72 -18.81
C GLY A 6 0.40 -40.01 -17.66
N PHE A 7 -0.06 -38.76 -17.85
CA PHE A 7 -0.73 -38.00 -16.78
C PHE A 7 -2.25 -38.26 -16.79
N LYS A 8 -2.82 -38.44 -15.58
CA LYS A 8 -4.29 -38.45 -15.43
C LYS A 8 -4.84 -37.07 -15.77
N ARG A 9 -6.03 -36.96 -16.38
CA ARG A 9 -6.70 -35.69 -16.78
C ARG A 9 -6.63 -34.59 -15.71
N LYS A 10 -6.78 -34.97 -14.44
CA LYS A 10 -6.72 -34.06 -13.30
C LYS A 10 -5.32 -33.46 -13.08
N GLU A 11 -4.28 -34.23 -13.30
CA GLU A 11 -2.89 -33.77 -13.18
C GLU A 11 -2.56 -32.73 -14.26
N VAL A 12 -3.03 -32.95 -15.47
CA VAL A 12 -2.90 -31.99 -16.59
C VAL A 12 -3.60 -30.67 -16.23
N VAL A 13 -4.84 -30.71 -15.77
CA VAL A 13 -5.59 -29.50 -15.36
C VAL A 13 -4.88 -28.75 -14.23
N ASN A 14 -4.42 -29.45 -13.19
CA ASN A 14 -3.71 -28.83 -12.08
C ASN A 14 -2.38 -28.21 -12.51
N LEU A 15 -1.62 -28.87 -13.39
CA LEU A 15 -0.36 -28.35 -13.93
C LEU A 15 -0.59 -27.12 -14.81
N SER A 16 -1.67 -27.15 -15.61
CA SER A 16 -2.05 -26.00 -16.44
C SER A 16 -2.43 -24.79 -15.59
N LEU A 17 -3.23 -24.97 -14.53
CA LEU A 17 -3.58 -23.91 -13.60
C LEU A 17 -2.35 -23.34 -12.89
N PHE A 18 -1.43 -24.21 -12.44
CA PHE A 18 -0.18 -23.80 -11.83
C PHE A 18 0.65 -22.97 -12.83
N GLY A 19 0.81 -23.43 -14.08
CA GLY A 19 1.55 -22.73 -15.11
C GLY A 19 0.94 -21.36 -15.47
N ILE A 20 -0.38 -21.29 -15.65
CA ILE A 20 -1.08 -20.03 -15.94
C ILE A 20 -0.93 -19.05 -14.78
N SER A 21 -1.11 -19.49 -13.54
CA SER A 21 -1.00 -18.64 -12.36
C SER A 21 0.44 -18.20 -12.05
N LEU A 22 1.44 -18.87 -12.60
CA LEU A 22 2.83 -18.45 -12.49
C LEU A 22 3.14 -17.19 -13.31
N ILE A 23 2.39 -16.93 -14.39
CA ILE A 23 2.64 -15.79 -15.29
C ILE A 23 2.58 -14.45 -14.54
N PRO A 24 1.47 -14.08 -13.85
CA PRO A 24 1.41 -12.81 -13.13
C PRO A 24 2.48 -12.70 -12.01
N VAL A 25 2.87 -13.82 -11.39
CA VAL A 25 3.96 -13.84 -10.40
C VAL A 25 5.30 -13.51 -11.05
N ILE A 26 5.60 -14.11 -12.20
CA ILE A 26 6.83 -13.83 -12.96
C ILE A 26 6.86 -12.37 -13.43
N LEU A 27 5.74 -11.85 -13.94
CA LEU A 27 5.63 -10.45 -14.36
C LEU A 27 5.93 -9.48 -13.20
N TYR A 28 5.36 -9.73 -12.01
CA TYR A 28 5.68 -8.93 -10.82
C TYR A 28 7.16 -9.00 -10.45
N LEU A 29 7.73 -10.20 -10.35
CA LEU A 29 9.15 -10.37 -10.00
C LEU A 29 10.08 -9.75 -11.04
N PHE A 30 9.73 -9.84 -12.32
CA PHE A 30 10.46 -9.17 -13.39
C PHE A 30 10.46 -7.65 -13.19
N VAL A 31 9.29 -7.01 -13.01
CA VAL A 31 9.20 -5.56 -12.78
C VAL A 31 9.99 -5.16 -11.54
N ALA A 32 9.80 -5.85 -10.41
CA ALA A 32 10.50 -5.56 -9.18
C ALA A 32 12.02 -5.65 -9.36
N SER A 33 12.54 -6.69 -10.06
CA SER A 33 13.97 -6.87 -10.31
C SER A 33 14.59 -5.74 -11.14
N GLN A 34 13.84 -5.16 -12.08
CA GLN A 34 14.33 -4.09 -12.95
C GLN A 34 14.36 -2.73 -12.24
N ARG A 35 13.44 -2.47 -11.32
CA ARG A 35 13.26 -1.13 -10.74
C ARG A 35 13.77 -0.96 -9.31
N ILE A 36 14.02 -2.06 -8.58
CA ILE A 36 14.38 -2.00 -7.16
C ILE A 36 15.66 -1.21 -6.87
N GLY A 37 16.64 -1.25 -7.78
CA GLY A 37 17.92 -0.57 -7.65
C GLY A 37 17.96 0.84 -8.22
N LEU A 38 16.88 1.35 -8.81
CA LEU A 38 16.87 2.68 -9.41
C LEU A 38 17.00 3.76 -8.34
N PRO A 39 17.90 4.75 -8.53
CA PRO A 39 18.22 5.74 -7.51
C PRO A 39 17.26 6.94 -7.47
N PHE A 40 16.10 6.85 -8.08
CA PHE A 40 15.06 7.88 -8.12
C PHE A 40 13.69 7.28 -7.80
N ASP A 41 12.74 8.14 -7.41
CA ASP A 41 11.37 7.74 -7.11
C ASP A 41 10.64 7.25 -8.37
N LEU A 42 9.85 6.20 -8.17
CA LEU A 42 9.00 5.59 -9.20
C LEU A 42 7.54 6.01 -9.00
N GLU A 43 7.22 6.53 -7.84
CA GLU A 43 5.93 7.07 -7.47
C GLU A 43 6.18 8.34 -6.64
N TRP A 44 5.40 9.39 -6.88
CA TRP A 44 5.64 10.72 -6.32
C TRP A 44 5.76 10.75 -4.78
N GLY A 45 5.05 9.91 -4.05
CA GLY A 45 5.13 9.87 -2.59
C GLY A 45 6.33 9.11 -2.02
N GLU A 46 7.13 8.39 -2.85
CA GLU A 46 8.35 7.72 -2.37
C GLU A 46 9.36 8.73 -1.81
N GLY A 47 9.49 9.91 -2.45
CA GLY A 47 10.39 10.97 -2.03
C GLY A 47 10.13 11.42 -0.60
N ALA A 48 8.87 11.54 -0.19
CA ALA A 48 8.51 11.86 1.18
C ALA A 48 8.95 10.75 2.16
N GLY A 49 8.75 9.48 1.79
CA GLY A 49 9.21 8.33 2.60
C GLY A 49 10.74 8.30 2.74
N ILE A 50 11.46 8.57 1.66
CA ILE A 50 12.93 8.64 1.64
C ILE A 50 13.42 9.74 2.59
N ASN A 51 12.82 10.92 2.57
CA ASN A 51 13.16 12.02 3.48
C ASN A 51 12.95 11.64 4.95
N GLN A 52 11.89 10.91 5.28
CA GLN A 52 11.67 10.43 6.64
C GLN A 52 12.74 9.44 7.11
N ILE A 53 13.16 8.53 6.22
CA ILE A 53 14.24 7.57 6.53
C ILE A 53 15.56 8.31 6.77
N HIS A 54 15.91 9.28 5.91
CA HIS A 54 17.13 10.08 6.08
C HIS A 54 17.10 10.88 7.40
N ARG A 55 15.96 11.48 7.75
CA ARG A 55 15.80 12.21 9.01
C ARG A 55 16.08 11.30 10.23
N LEU A 56 15.57 10.08 10.21
CA LEU A 56 15.85 9.08 11.26
C LEU A 56 17.32 8.64 11.28
N LEU A 57 17.97 8.53 10.11
CA LEU A 57 19.40 8.21 10.02
C LEU A 57 20.26 9.33 10.60
N SER A 58 19.85 10.60 10.46
CA SER A 58 20.51 11.77 11.06
C SER A 58 20.23 11.91 12.57
N GLY A 59 19.41 11.01 13.16
CA GLY A 59 19.05 11.06 14.59
C GLY A 59 18.03 12.13 14.94
N GLU A 60 17.39 12.74 13.95
CA GLU A 60 16.39 13.78 14.14
C GLU A 60 15.01 13.21 14.49
N LYS A 61 14.19 14.04 15.16
CA LYS A 61 12.80 13.67 15.48
C LYS A 61 11.96 13.63 14.22
N LEU A 62 11.15 12.57 14.08
CA LEU A 62 10.27 12.41 12.91
C LEU A 62 9.07 13.35 12.96
N TYR A 63 8.38 13.45 14.11
CA TYR A 63 7.20 14.30 14.26
C TYR A 63 7.58 15.64 14.88
N VAL A 64 7.53 16.68 14.05
CA VAL A 64 7.93 18.06 14.36
C VAL A 64 6.95 19.03 13.71
N PRO A 65 6.92 20.31 14.09
CA PRO A 65 6.24 21.34 13.29
C PRO A 65 6.65 21.28 11.83
N PRO A 66 5.76 21.60 10.86
CA PRO A 66 6.13 21.68 9.47
C PRO A 66 7.11 22.84 9.25
N THR A 67 8.09 22.62 8.37
CA THR A 67 9.07 23.65 7.92
C THR A 67 9.19 23.60 6.42
N LEU A 68 9.90 24.57 5.83
CA LEU A 68 10.19 24.59 4.38
C LEU A 68 10.95 23.35 3.90
N GLU A 69 11.71 22.71 4.78
CA GLU A 69 12.54 21.55 4.45
C GLU A 69 11.80 20.23 4.67
N PHE A 70 10.86 20.20 5.64
CA PHE A 70 10.30 18.92 6.07
C PHE A 70 8.95 19.06 6.78
N ALA A 71 8.03 18.14 6.46
CA ALA A 71 6.91 17.76 7.29
C ALA A 71 6.74 16.24 7.31
N PRO A 72 6.26 15.64 8.43
CA PRO A 72 6.00 14.21 8.50
C PRO A 72 4.85 13.78 7.59
N LEU A 73 4.91 12.53 7.10
CA LEU A 73 3.74 11.86 6.51
C LEU A 73 2.72 11.48 7.58
N VAL A 74 1.47 11.34 7.19
CA VAL A 74 0.32 10.95 8.04
C VAL A 74 0.32 9.46 8.44
N TYR A 75 1.48 8.82 8.44
CA TYR A 75 1.66 7.42 8.77
C TYR A 75 2.48 7.22 10.04
N THR A 76 2.23 6.12 10.73
CA THR A 76 2.96 5.70 11.94
C THR A 76 4.39 5.25 11.60
N PRO A 77 5.35 5.31 12.55
CA PRO A 77 6.79 5.39 12.24
C PRO A 77 7.49 4.07 11.92
N PHE A 78 6.87 2.91 12.15
CA PHE A 78 7.59 1.62 12.19
C PHE A 78 8.26 1.26 10.86
N TYR A 79 7.60 1.50 9.73
CA TYR A 79 8.21 1.26 8.41
C TYR A 79 9.49 2.07 8.21
N TYR A 80 9.43 3.38 8.46
CA TYR A 80 10.58 4.29 8.28
C TYR A 80 11.70 3.97 9.26
N TRP A 81 11.36 3.63 10.50
CA TRP A 81 12.32 3.22 11.52
C TRP A 81 13.03 1.93 11.11
N LEU A 82 12.30 0.90 10.66
CA LEU A 82 12.89 -0.36 10.22
C LEU A 82 13.75 -0.16 8.96
N ALA A 83 13.27 0.60 7.98
CA ALA A 83 14.04 0.96 6.78
C ALA A 83 15.32 1.74 7.15
N SER A 84 15.26 2.67 8.11
CA SER A 84 16.45 3.40 8.58
C SER A 84 17.49 2.48 9.22
N ILE A 85 17.08 1.48 10.00
CA ILE A 85 18.00 0.48 10.57
C ILE A 85 18.69 -0.32 9.47
N LEU A 86 17.94 -0.79 8.49
CA LEU A 86 18.49 -1.54 7.35
C LEU A 86 19.45 -0.69 6.52
N SER A 87 19.16 0.60 6.37
CA SER A 87 19.99 1.55 5.62
C SER A 87 21.28 1.94 6.33
N ARG A 88 21.44 1.66 7.64
CA ARG A 88 22.71 1.94 8.37
C ARG A 88 23.90 1.19 7.82
N PHE A 89 23.69 0.03 7.20
CA PHE A 89 24.75 -0.76 6.58
C PHE A 89 25.29 -0.12 5.28
N ASN A 90 24.44 0.67 4.57
CA ASN A 90 24.84 1.45 3.40
C ASN A 90 23.90 2.64 3.21
N GLN A 91 24.27 3.80 3.73
CA GLN A 91 23.48 5.03 3.69
C GLN A 91 23.31 5.61 2.28
N GLN A 92 24.16 5.21 1.33
CA GLN A 92 24.00 5.62 -0.07
C GLN A 92 22.90 4.84 -0.80
N GLN A 93 22.41 3.74 -0.21
CA GLN A 93 21.41 2.85 -0.81
C GLN A 93 20.10 2.80 -0.01
N VAL A 94 19.70 3.93 0.57
CA VAL A 94 18.44 4.03 1.36
C VAL A 94 17.23 3.55 0.55
N ILE A 95 17.11 3.97 -0.71
CA ILE A 95 16.01 3.59 -1.60
C ILE A 95 15.98 2.07 -1.80
N LEU A 96 17.14 1.47 -2.11
CA LEU A 96 17.27 0.02 -2.29
C LEU A 96 16.85 -0.74 -1.03
N ALA A 97 17.33 -0.33 0.14
CA ALA A 97 17.03 -0.99 1.41
C ALA A 97 15.52 -0.92 1.73
N ALA A 98 14.89 0.24 1.52
CA ALA A 98 13.47 0.44 1.76
C ALA A 98 12.58 -0.33 0.76
N ARG A 99 12.94 -0.35 -0.54
CA ARG A 99 12.24 -1.16 -1.54
C ARG A 99 12.42 -2.66 -1.32
N LEU A 100 13.61 -3.11 -0.92
CA LEU A 100 13.83 -4.51 -0.53
C LEU A 100 12.95 -4.90 0.66
N LEU A 101 12.80 -4.03 1.66
CA LEU A 101 11.88 -4.26 2.78
C LEU A 101 10.44 -4.46 2.27
N SER A 102 9.96 -3.61 1.37
CA SER A 102 8.62 -3.71 0.80
C SER A 102 8.45 -4.97 -0.07
N LEU A 103 9.42 -5.28 -0.94
CA LEU A 103 9.42 -6.50 -1.75
C LEU A 103 9.36 -7.76 -0.88
N LEU A 104 10.25 -7.86 0.12
CA LEU A 104 10.29 -9.01 1.03
C LEU A 104 8.98 -9.14 1.83
N ALA A 105 8.40 -8.02 2.27
CA ALA A 105 7.11 -8.01 2.95
C ALA A 105 5.97 -8.51 2.04
N SER A 106 5.95 -8.12 0.76
CA SER A 106 4.98 -8.60 -0.23
C SER A 106 5.11 -10.10 -0.51
N LEU A 107 6.34 -10.59 -0.67
CA LEU A 107 6.60 -12.02 -0.87
C LEU A 107 6.26 -12.84 0.38
N ALA A 108 6.60 -12.35 1.58
CA ALA A 108 6.24 -12.97 2.84
C ALA A 108 4.71 -13.00 3.05
N SER A 109 4.01 -11.94 2.63
CA SER A 109 2.54 -11.89 2.62
C SER A 109 1.95 -12.98 1.74
N ALA A 110 2.44 -13.13 0.51
CA ALA A 110 2.02 -14.21 -0.39
C ALA A 110 2.31 -15.60 0.22
N ALA A 111 3.49 -15.79 0.82
CA ALA A 111 3.85 -17.05 1.48
C ALA A 111 2.90 -17.39 2.65
N ILE A 112 2.51 -16.40 3.47
CA ILE A 112 1.53 -16.59 4.54
C ILE A 112 0.16 -16.96 3.96
N ILE A 113 -0.31 -16.29 2.91
CA ILE A 113 -1.58 -16.61 2.23
C ILE A 113 -1.55 -18.06 1.71
N ILE A 114 -0.47 -18.45 1.02
CA ILE A 114 -0.26 -19.83 0.53
C ILE A 114 -0.35 -20.82 1.69
N TRP A 115 0.38 -20.53 2.77
CA TRP A 115 0.42 -21.41 3.93
C TRP A 115 -0.93 -21.55 4.62
N LEU A 116 -1.65 -20.43 4.85
CA LEU A 116 -2.97 -20.43 5.48
C LEU A 116 -3.95 -21.31 4.69
N VAL A 117 -4.08 -21.04 3.41
CA VAL A 117 -5.04 -21.74 2.54
C VAL A 117 -4.62 -23.21 2.32
N ALA A 118 -3.34 -23.47 2.02
CA ALA A 118 -2.85 -24.83 1.81
C ALA A 118 -3.01 -25.71 3.07
N LYS A 119 -2.79 -25.14 4.26
CA LYS A 119 -2.95 -25.86 5.52
C LYS A 119 -4.39 -26.21 5.83
N ASP A 120 -5.34 -25.28 5.56
CA ASP A 120 -6.74 -25.49 5.89
C ASP A 120 -7.48 -26.35 4.85
N THR A 121 -7.11 -26.25 3.58
CA THR A 121 -7.65 -27.07 2.49
C THR A 121 -6.90 -28.41 2.32
N ARG A 122 -5.71 -28.56 2.90
CA ARG A 122 -4.76 -29.67 2.63
C ARG A 122 -4.41 -29.83 1.15
N ARG A 123 -4.44 -28.71 0.40
CA ARG A 123 -4.16 -28.66 -1.03
C ARG A 123 -3.23 -27.51 -1.34
N PHE A 124 -1.99 -27.87 -1.74
CA PHE A 124 -0.98 -26.88 -2.12
C PHE A 124 -1.47 -25.98 -3.25
N LEU A 125 -2.11 -26.53 -4.29
CA LEU A 125 -2.58 -25.75 -5.44
C LEU A 125 -3.58 -24.65 -5.03
N ALA A 126 -4.50 -24.92 -4.11
CA ALA A 126 -5.43 -23.90 -3.63
C ALA A 126 -4.70 -22.74 -2.93
N GLY A 127 -3.70 -23.08 -2.10
CA GLY A 127 -2.83 -22.07 -1.48
C GLY A 127 -2.02 -21.30 -2.50
N TRP A 128 -1.39 -21.99 -3.45
CA TRP A 128 -0.61 -21.37 -4.50
C TRP A 128 -1.44 -20.36 -5.33
N LEU A 129 -2.63 -20.78 -5.78
CA LEU A 129 -3.54 -19.91 -6.54
C LEU A 129 -3.94 -18.67 -5.74
N ALA A 130 -4.16 -18.79 -4.44
CA ALA A 130 -4.44 -17.66 -3.55
C ALA A 130 -3.25 -16.68 -3.48
N GLY A 131 -2.02 -17.18 -3.27
CA GLY A 131 -0.82 -16.35 -3.25
C GLY A 131 -0.52 -15.71 -4.60
N ALA A 132 -0.75 -16.45 -5.69
CA ALA A 132 -0.59 -15.95 -7.06
C ALA A 132 -1.62 -14.86 -7.39
N LEU A 133 -2.88 -15.00 -6.93
CA LEU A 133 -3.90 -13.94 -7.02
C LEU A 133 -3.42 -12.66 -6.33
N TYR A 134 -2.94 -12.77 -5.09
CA TYR A 134 -2.46 -11.63 -4.34
C TYR A 134 -1.32 -10.90 -5.07
N LEU A 135 -0.26 -11.61 -5.50
CA LEU A 135 0.84 -11.00 -6.23
C LEU A 135 0.41 -10.47 -7.61
N GLY A 136 -0.54 -11.14 -8.26
CA GLY A 136 -1.09 -10.71 -9.54
C GLY A 136 -1.92 -9.42 -9.48
N CYS A 137 -2.42 -9.04 -8.30
CA CYS A 137 -3.09 -7.75 -8.08
C CYS A 137 -2.11 -6.55 -8.09
N PHE A 138 -0.82 -6.78 -8.32
CA PHE A 138 0.21 -5.74 -8.43
C PHE A 138 -0.19 -4.57 -9.34
N ALA A 139 -0.66 -4.85 -10.54
CA ALA A 139 -1.05 -3.81 -11.49
C ALA A 139 -2.31 -3.02 -11.05
N PHE A 140 -3.22 -3.65 -10.33
CA PHE A 140 -4.45 -3.00 -9.83
C PHE A 140 -4.20 -2.12 -8.59
N SER A 141 -3.03 -2.21 -8.02
CA SER A 141 -2.56 -1.35 -6.93
C SER A 141 -1.54 -0.30 -7.40
N ASP A 142 -1.54 0.05 -8.68
CA ASP A 142 -0.58 0.98 -9.30
C ASP A 142 0.89 0.63 -9.00
N GLY A 143 1.19 -0.67 -8.85
CA GLY A 143 2.55 -1.13 -8.65
C GLY A 143 3.15 -0.87 -7.27
N PHE A 144 2.34 -0.69 -6.22
CA PHE A 144 2.80 -0.29 -4.87
C PHE A 144 3.50 -1.37 -4.05
N TYR A 145 3.62 -2.62 -4.52
CA TYR A 145 4.08 -3.77 -3.72
C TYR A 145 5.56 -3.73 -3.32
N ASP A 146 6.40 -3.00 -4.03
CA ASP A 146 7.86 -2.93 -3.84
C ASP A 146 8.40 -1.49 -3.75
N LEU A 147 7.54 -0.50 -3.54
CA LEU A 147 7.91 0.91 -3.40
C LEU A 147 8.29 1.29 -1.96
N VAL A 148 8.88 2.47 -1.78
CA VAL A 148 9.19 3.04 -0.45
C VAL A 148 7.90 3.54 0.21
N ARG A 149 6.99 2.58 0.51
CA ARG A 149 5.65 2.83 1.08
C ARG A 149 5.36 1.84 2.20
N VAL A 150 4.55 2.28 3.15
CA VAL A 150 4.19 1.48 4.34
C VAL A 150 3.34 0.24 4.03
N ASP A 151 2.66 0.23 2.87
CA ASP A 151 1.54 -0.68 2.57
C ASP A 151 1.93 -2.16 2.59
N SER A 152 3.05 -2.53 1.98
CA SER A 152 3.49 -3.93 1.91
C SER A 152 3.84 -4.50 3.29
N LEU A 153 4.58 -3.73 4.10
CA LEU A 153 4.91 -4.14 5.47
C LEU A 153 3.65 -4.19 6.35
N TYR A 154 2.72 -3.26 6.15
CA TYR A 154 1.44 -3.25 6.83
C TYR A 154 0.64 -4.54 6.56
N ILE A 155 0.49 -4.95 5.29
CA ILE A 155 -0.22 -6.18 4.93
C ILE A 155 0.48 -7.41 5.50
N PHE A 156 1.81 -7.44 5.47
CA PHE A 156 2.57 -8.51 6.12
C PHE A 156 2.25 -8.61 7.61
N MET A 157 2.20 -7.48 8.33
CA MET A 157 1.86 -7.46 9.76
C MET A 157 0.43 -7.93 10.02
N LEU A 158 -0.54 -7.57 9.16
CA LEU A 158 -1.91 -8.06 9.25
C LEU A 158 -1.97 -9.58 9.10
N LEU A 159 -1.34 -10.11 8.06
CA LEU A 159 -1.35 -11.54 7.75
C LEU A 159 -0.57 -12.35 8.81
N LEU A 160 0.54 -11.82 9.31
CA LEU A 160 1.29 -12.41 10.42
C LEU A 160 0.41 -12.52 11.68
N SER A 161 -0.30 -11.44 12.02
CA SER A 161 -1.22 -11.43 13.17
C SER A 161 -2.33 -12.47 13.02
N LEU A 162 -2.93 -12.58 11.83
CA LEU A 162 -3.94 -13.58 11.51
C LEU A 162 -3.37 -15.00 11.59
N ALA A 163 -2.16 -15.22 11.07
CA ALA A 163 -1.45 -16.50 11.11
C ALA A 163 -1.17 -16.94 12.57
N VAL A 164 -0.77 -16.02 13.42
CA VAL A 164 -0.54 -16.28 14.85
C VAL A 164 -1.86 -16.60 15.57
N LEU A 165 -2.94 -15.84 15.32
CA LEU A 165 -4.27 -16.12 15.88
C LEU A 165 -4.79 -17.50 15.48
N ARG A 166 -4.45 -17.97 14.28
CA ARG A 166 -4.79 -19.31 13.81
C ARG A 166 -4.15 -20.43 14.66
N ILE A 167 -2.99 -20.21 15.28
CA ILE A 167 -2.30 -21.23 16.10
C ILE A 167 -3.18 -21.66 17.27
N GLY A 168 -3.95 -20.76 17.85
CA GLY A 168 -4.95 -21.09 18.87
C GLY A 168 -5.04 -20.07 19.99
N LEU A 169 -6.02 -20.30 20.87
CA LEU A 169 -6.34 -19.44 22.01
C LEU A 169 -5.54 -19.82 23.27
N LYS A 170 -4.24 -20.11 23.11
CA LYS A 170 -3.31 -20.32 24.23
C LYS A 170 -2.65 -18.98 24.60
N PRO A 171 -2.17 -18.78 25.83
CA PRO A 171 -1.59 -17.50 26.27
C PRO A 171 -0.47 -16.98 25.35
N ILE A 172 0.52 -17.80 25.01
CA ILE A 172 1.66 -17.39 24.19
C ILE A 172 1.23 -16.93 22.78
N PRO A 173 0.45 -17.70 21.98
CA PRO A 173 -0.12 -17.20 20.73
C PRO A 173 -0.94 -15.91 20.89
N MET A 174 -1.71 -15.77 21.96
CA MET A 174 -2.50 -14.56 22.19
C MET A 174 -1.63 -13.34 22.46
N LEU A 175 -0.58 -13.49 23.28
CA LEU A 175 0.40 -12.42 23.53
C LEU A 175 1.12 -12.04 22.22
N ALA A 176 1.58 -13.03 21.46
CA ALA A 176 2.26 -12.79 20.19
C ALA A 176 1.35 -12.14 19.14
N ALA A 177 0.07 -12.52 19.06
CA ALA A 177 -0.91 -11.88 18.19
C ALA A 177 -1.17 -10.44 18.61
N GLY A 178 -1.33 -10.18 19.92
CA GLY A 178 -1.49 -8.83 20.46
C GLY A 178 -0.31 -7.92 20.12
N LEU A 179 0.91 -8.44 20.29
CA LEU A 179 2.13 -7.72 19.93
C LEU A 179 2.20 -7.45 18.42
N SER A 180 1.89 -8.44 17.57
CA SER A 180 1.88 -8.27 16.12
C SER A 180 0.86 -7.22 15.67
N ILE A 181 -0.33 -7.18 16.28
CA ILE A 181 -1.36 -6.16 16.01
C ILE A 181 -0.87 -4.77 16.45
N ALA A 182 -0.23 -4.67 17.62
CA ALA A 182 0.33 -3.40 18.09
C ALA A 182 1.45 -2.87 17.17
N VAL A 183 2.36 -3.74 16.72
CA VAL A 183 3.39 -3.40 15.74
C VAL A 183 2.76 -3.04 14.38
N GLY A 184 1.72 -3.78 13.96
CA GLY A 184 0.93 -3.46 12.78
C GLY A 184 0.32 -2.06 12.83
N PHE A 185 -0.20 -1.65 13.99
CA PHE A 185 -0.69 -0.27 14.21
C PHE A 185 0.42 0.76 13.99
N TYR A 186 1.65 0.49 14.47
CA TYR A 186 2.78 1.39 14.22
C TYR A 186 3.35 1.30 12.80
N THR A 187 2.87 0.38 11.98
CA THR A 187 3.12 0.38 10.53
C THR A 187 2.06 1.20 9.79
N LYS A 188 0.78 1.00 10.11
CA LYS A 188 -0.36 1.79 9.60
C LYS A 188 -1.52 1.71 10.59
N GLN A 189 -2.03 2.87 11.01
CA GLN A 189 -3.05 2.99 12.08
C GLN A 189 -4.36 2.23 11.78
N SER A 190 -4.68 1.98 10.49
CA SER A 190 -5.85 1.21 10.06
C SER A 190 -5.84 -0.26 10.50
N THR A 191 -4.74 -0.79 11.03
CA THR A 191 -4.64 -2.15 11.61
C THR A 191 -5.75 -2.44 12.60
N LEU A 192 -6.10 -1.48 13.46
CA LEU A 192 -7.16 -1.67 14.45
C LEU A 192 -8.54 -1.81 13.80
N ILE A 193 -8.80 -1.09 12.70
CA ILE A 193 -10.05 -1.22 11.93
C ILE A 193 -10.16 -2.61 11.34
N VAL A 194 -9.07 -3.13 10.77
CA VAL A 194 -9.04 -4.47 10.16
C VAL A 194 -9.34 -5.56 11.19
N PHE A 195 -8.75 -5.45 12.37
CA PHE A 195 -8.94 -6.48 13.41
C PHE A 195 -10.17 -6.27 14.28
N ALA A 196 -10.83 -5.10 14.26
CA ALA A 196 -11.97 -4.81 15.13
C ALA A 196 -13.08 -5.89 15.08
N PRO A 197 -13.58 -6.36 13.91
CA PRO A 197 -14.61 -7.38 13.88
C PRO A 197 -14.16 -8.70 14.53
N LEU A 198 -12.91 -9.11 14.30
CA LEU A 198 -12.36 -10.34 14.84
C LEU A 198 -12.11 -10.23 16.36
N LEU A 199 -11.61 -9.09 16.84
CA LEU A 199 -11.39 -8.83 18.26
C LEU A 199 -12.72 -8.82 19.04
N ILE A 200 -13.74 -8.15 18.50
CA ILE A 200 -15.09 -8.15 19.08
C ILE A 200 -15.65 -9.58 19.16
N PHE A 201 -15.54 -10.34 18.09
CA PHE A 201 -15.98 -11.74 18.07
C PHE A 201 -15.24 -12.60 19.12
N LEU A 202 -13.92 -12.49 19.21
CA LEU A 202 -13.12 -13.22 20.20
C LEU A 202 -13.50 -12.82 21.63
N TRP A 203 -13.76 -11.55 21.87
CA TRP A 203 -14.18 -11.05 23.17
C TRP A 203 -15.56 -11.58 23.58
N ILE A 204 -16.52 -11.58 22.67
CA ILE A 204 -17.89 -12.08 22.96
C ILE A 204 -17.89 -13.59 23.16
N THR A 205 -17.17 -14.34 22.31
CA THR A 205 -17.29 -15.81 22.28
C THR A 205 -16.29 -16.55 23.15
N ASN A 206 -15.11 -15.96 23.40
CA ASN A 206 -13.97 -16.63 24.02
C ASN A 206 -13.19 -15.73 25.01
N TRP A 207 -13.85 -14.76 25.67
CA TRP A 207 -13.17 -13.74 26.48
C TRP A 207 -12.17 -14.32 27.50
N LYS A 208 -12.52 -15.45 28.18
CA LYS A 208 -11.64 -16.10 29.16
C LYS A 208 -10.31 -16.61 28.57
N LYS A 209 -10.27 -16.89 27.28
CA LYS A 209 -9.06 -17.34 26.56
C LYS A 209 -8.39 -16.20 25.79
N ALA A 210 -9.18 -15.24 25.33
CA ALA A 210 -8.72 -14.10 24.55
C ALA A 210 -8.26 -12.92 25.41
N TRP A 211 -8.54 -12.93 26.73
CA TRP A 211 -8.22 -11.81 27.62
C TRP A 211 -6.76 -11.33 27.57
N PRO A 212 -5.71 -12.19 27.36
CA PRO A 212 -4.33 -11.69 27.30
C PRO A 212 -4.05 -10.81 26.07
N LEU A 213 -4.86 -10.97 25.00
CA LEU A 213 -4.71 -10.24 23.75
C LEU A 213 -4.98 -8.73 23.93
N LEU A 214 -6.07 -8.38 24.61
CA LEU A 214 -6.51 -7.00 24.73
C LEU A 214 -5.55 -6.10 25.53
N PRO A 215 -5.06 -6.47 26.71
CA PRO A 215 -4.06 -5.68 27.43
C PRO A 215 -2.77 -5.47 26.62
N VAL A 216 -2.31 -6.48 25.88
CA VAL A 216 -1.11 -6.37 25.05
C VAL A 216 -1.31 -5.38 23.92
N ILE A 217 -2.47 -5.41 23.25
CA ILE A 217 -2.80 -4.42 22.21
C ILE A 217 -2.89 -3.02 22.85
N LEU A 218 -3.66 -2.88 23.93
CA LEU A 218 -3.86 -1.57 24.57
C LEU A 218 -2.54 -0.98 25.08
N LEU A 219 -1.75 -1.74 25.83
CA LEU A 219 -0.46 -1.27 26.34
C LEU A 219 0.54 -1.08 25.20
N GLY A 220 0.59 -1.99 24.23
CA GLY A 220 1.47 -1.92 23.06
C GLY A 220 1.14 -0.77 22.11
N VAL A 221 -0.10 -0.29 22.10
CA VAL A 221 -0.51 0.89 21.32
C VAL A 221 -0.42 2.16 22.17
N ILE A 222 -1.03 2.19 23.36
CA ILE A 222 -1.19 3.42 24.14
C ILE A 222 0.14 3.92 24.72
N LEU A 223 0.99 3.03 25.27
CA LEU A 223 2.23 3.47 25.91
C LEU A 223 3.22 4.09 24.91
N PRO A 224 3.54 3.45 23.75
CA PRO A 224 4.42 4.09 22.78
C PRO A 224 3.77 5.34 22.15
N LEU A 225 2.44 5.35 21.91
CA LEU A 225 1.72 6.53 21.42
C LEU A 225 1.91 7.72 22.37
N TYR A 226 1.65 7.51 23.66
CA TYR A 226 1.82 8.52 24.69
C TYR A 226 3.27 9.03 24.76
N TRP A 227 4.24 8.10 24.76
CA TRP A 227 5.66 8.44 24.81
C TRP A 227 6.13 9.21 23.58
N ILE A 228 5.77 8.77 22.36
CA ILE A 228 6.13 9.48 21.12
C ILE A 228 5.47 10.85 21.08
N ASN A 229 4.20 10.94 21.49
CA ASN A 229 3.47 12.21 21.50
C ASN A 229 4.06 13.23 22.48
N LEU A 230 4.45 12.80 23.68
CA LEU A 230 5.16 13.66 24.64
C LEU A 230 6.50 14.14 24.06
N ARG A 231 7.27 13.23 23.44
CA ARG A 231 8.58 13.56 22.87
C ARG A 231 8.48 14.51 21.67
N SER A 232 7.35 14.47 20.95
CA SER A 232 7.09 15.32 19.79
C SER A 232 6.33 16.60 20.11
N GLY A 233 6.00 16.87 21.39
CA GLY A 233 5.22 18.05 21.75
C GLY A 233 3.79 18.06 21.19
N GLY A 234 3.18 16.90 20.99
CA GLY A 234 1.82 16.75 20.43
C GLY A 234 1.78 16.46 18.93
N TRP A 235 2.84 16.70 18.18
CA TRP A 235 2.87 16.59 16.73
C TRP A 235 2.61 15.16 16.22
N PHE A 236 2.92 14.12 16.99
CA PHE A 236 2.58 12.74 16.60
C PHE A 236 1.07 12.55 16.45
N VAL A 237 0.29 12.95 17.46
CA VAL A 237 -1.18 12.84 17.43
C VAL A 237 -1.76 13.73 16.35
N TYR A 238 -1.21 14.92 16.14
CA TYR A 238 -1.62 15.83 15.08
C TYR A 238 -1.54 15.15 13.69
N TYR A 239 -0.36 14.65 13.29
CA TYR A 239 -0.17 14.04 11.97
C TYR A 239 -0.91 12.72 11.78
N ILE A 240 -1.04 11.90 12.85
CA ILE A 240 -1.61 10.56 12.71
C ILE A 240 -3.13 10.53 12.83
N PHE A 241 -3.72 11.46 13.55
CA PHE A 241 -5.15 11.45 13.82
C PHE A 241 -5.88 12.74 13.44
N GLN A 242 -5.32 13.91 13.73
CA GLN A 242 -6.02 15.17 13.50
C GLN A 242 -6.00 15.53 12.01
N LEU A 243 -4.83 15.57 11.41
CA LEU A 243 -4.68 15.91 9.99
C LEU A 243 -5.46 14.98 9.06
N PRO A 244 -5.45 13.63 9.18
CA PRO A 244 -6.25 12.77 8.33
C PRO A 244 -7.77 12.94 8.48
N ARG A 245 -8.27 13.49 9.58
CA ARG A 245 -9.71 13.80 9.75
C ARG A 245 -10.17 14.94 8.87
N GLU A 246 -9.24 15.80 8.47
CA GLU A 246 -9.51 16.94 7.58
C GLU A 246 -9.68 16.50 6.11
N HIS A 247 -9.38 15.23 5.78
CA HIS A 247 -9.65 14.71 4.44
C HIS A 247 -11.17 14.58 4.21
N GLY A 248 -11.66 15.15 3.13
CA GLY A 248 -13.03 14.93 2.67
C GLY A 248 -13.22 13.51 2.13
N TYR A 249 -14.45 13.15 1.87
CA TYR A 249 -14.84 11.88 1.26
C TYR A 249 -15.43 12.09 -0.13
N SER A 250 -15.01 11.25 -1.07
CA SER A 250 -15.51 11.18 -2.43
C SER A 250 -16.48 10.02 -2.59
N LEU A 251 -17.76 10.32 -2.84
CA LEU A 251 -18.75 9.28 -3.15
C LEU A 251 -18.38 8.51 -4.42
N VAL A 252 -17.80 9.20 -5.41
CA VAL A 252 -17.32 8.59 -6.65
C VAL A 252 -16.24 7.55 -6.35
N SER A 253 -15.23 7.89 -5.55
CA SER A 253 -14.17 6.97 -5.14
C SER A 253 -14.72 5.81 -4.29
N ALA A 254 -15.71 6.07 -3.43
CA ALA A 254 -16.37 5.05 -2.63
C ALA A 254 -17.10 3.99 -3.49
N VAL A 255 -17.77 4.43 -4.55
CA VAL A 255 -18.43 3.53 -5.52
C VAL A 255 -17.39 2.85 -6.41
N TYR A 256 -16.39 3.59 -6.87
CA TYR A 256 -15.34 3.08 -7.75
C TYR A 256 -14.54 1.95 -7.07
N PHE A 257 -14.31 2.01 -5.77
CA PHE A 257 -13.69 0.92 -5.02
C PHE A 257 -14.39 -0.42 -5.27
N TRP A 258 -15.72 -0.46 -5.21
CA TRP A 258 -16.46 -1.71 -5.41
C TRP A 258 -16.50 -2.13 -6.87
N VAL A 259 -16.74 -1.19 -7.77
CA VAL A 259 -16.95 -1.48 -9.21
C VAL A 259 -15.60 -1.60 -9.95
N GLY A 260 -14.74 -0.60 -9.78
CA GLY A 260 -13.47 -0.49 -10.52
C GLY A 260 -12.33 -1.28 -9.89
N ASP A 261 -12.15 -1.16 -8.56
CA ASP A 261 -11.00 -1.78 -7.90
C ASP A 261 -11.26 -3.26 -7.53
N VAL A 262 -12.52 -3.67 -7.24
CA VAL A 262 -12.85 -5.02 -6.75
C VAL A 262 -13.59 -5.86 -7.79
N LEU A 263 -14.82 -5.49 -8.17
CA LEU A 263 -15.67 -6.35 -8.99
C LEU A 263 -15.20 -6.45 -10.44
N GLY A 264 -14.75 -5.34 -11.04
CA GLY A 264 -14.26 -5.32 -12.42
C GLY A 264 -13.11 -6.31 -12.63
N PRO A 265 -11.98 -6.16 -11.92
CA PRO A 265 -10.82 -7.03 -12.15
C PRO A 265 -10.93 -8.39 -11.45
N LEU A 266 -11.69 -8.52 -10.36
CA LEU A 266 -11.67 -9.68 -9.46
C LEU A 266 -13.04 -10.34 -9.24
N GLY A 267 -14.03 -10.09 -10.11
CA GLY A 267 -15.39 -10.59 -9.97
C GLY A 267 -15.49 -12.09 -9.78
N ILE A 268 -14.68 -12.88 -10.50
CA ILE A 268 -14.63 -14.35 -10.35
C ILE A 268 -14.07 -14.71 -8.96
N SER A 269 -13.04 -14.01 -8.50
CA SER A 269 -12.47 -14.22 -7.17
C SER A 269 -13.46 -13.85 -6.05
N VAL A 270 -14.24 -12.79 -6.24
CA VAL A 270 -15.34 -12.42 -5.34
C VAL A 270 -16.39 -13.52 -5.31
N GLY A 271 -16.77 -14.09 -6.47
CA GLY A 271 -17.71 -15.23 -6.55
C GLY A 271 -17.25 -16.43 -5.73
N PHE A 272 -15.97 -16.81 -5.85
CA PHE A 272 -15.41 -17.88 -5.02
C PHE A 272 -15.37 -17.51 -3.53
N GLY A 273 -15.01 -16.28 -3.19
CA GLY A 273 -15.04 -15.80 -1.81
C GLY A 273 -16.43 -15.86 -1.20
N LEU A 274 -17.44 -15.43 -1.94
CA LEU A 274 -18.84 -15.53 -1.52
C LEU A 274 -19.28 -16.99 -1.37
N LEU A 275 -18.89 -17.87 -2.30
CA LEU A 275 -19.16 -19.29 -2.19
C LEU A 275 -18.60 -19.87 -0.89
N PHE A 276 -17.38 -19.51 -0.51
CA PHE A 276 -16.83 -19.91 0.79
C PHE A 276 -17.66 -19.39 1.95
N VAL A 277 -18.04 -18.11 1.96
CA VAL A 277 -18.87 -17.51 3.01
C VAL A 277 -20.21 -18.23 3.13
N PHE A 278 -20.89 -18.44 2.01
CA PHE A 278 -22.17 -19.15 1.99
C PHE A 278 -22.06 -20.61 2.45
N SER A 279 -21.07 -21.36 1.96
CA SER A 279 -20.85 -22.74 2.37
C SER A 279 -20.52 -22.84 3.87
N HIS A 280 -19.79 -21.86 4.38
CA HIS A 280 -19.40 -21.80 5.79
C HIS A 280 -20.57 -21.53 6.75
N TYR A 281 -21.50 -20.65 6.40
CA TYR A 281 -22.60 -20.23 7.28
C TYR A 281 -23.94 -20.93 6.99
N LEU A 282 -24.24 -21.23 5.71
CA LEU A 282 -25.54 -21.76 5.29
C LEU A 282 -25.47 -23.25 4.93
N GLY A 283 -24.29 -23.83 4.72
CA GLY A 283 -24.13 -25.25 4.51
C GLY A 283 -24.54 -26.04 5.77
N LYS A 284 -25.50 -26.95 5.64
CA LYS A 284 -25.99 -27.80 6.75
C LYS A 284 -24.91 -28.66 7.41
N GLU A 285 -23.76 -28.83 6.74
CA GLU A 285 -22.52 -29.40 7.27
C GLU A 285 -21.33 -28.79 6.53
N SER A 286 -20.48 -28.09 7.27
CA SER A 286 -19.19 -27.60 6.74
C SER A 286 -18.32 -28.81 6.37
N HIS A 287 -18.21 -29.10 5.08
CA HIS A 287 -17.37 -30.17 4.54
C HIS A 287 -15.88 -29.78 4.42
N ALA A 288 -15.48 -28.67 5.04
CA ALA A 288 -14.10 -28.14 5.02
C ALA A 288 -13.04 -29.04 5.67
N SER A 289 -13.43 -30.16 6.25
CA SER A 289 -12.49 -31.16 6.75
C SER A 289 -12.72 -32.50 6.08
N GLY A 290 -11.78 -32.95 5.25
CA GLY A 290 -11.70 -34.35 4.79
C GLY A 290 -11.46 -35.37 5.92
N LEU A 291 -11.88 -35.02 7.13
CA LEU A 291 -11.75 -35.82 8.36
C LEU A 291 -13.12 -36.36 8.76
N GLY A 292 -13.36 -37.61 8.38
CA GLY A 292 -14.34 -38.51 9.04
C GLY A 292 -15.80 -38.10 8.87
N ARG A 293 -16.55 -38.87 8.13
CA ARG A 293 -18.02 -38.94 8.21
C ARG A 293 -18.40 -39.42 9.62
N GLU A 294 -18.86 -38.52 10.46
CA GLU A 294 -19.65 -38.84 11.61
C GLU A 294 -21.13 -38.68 11.28
N HIS A 295 -22.01 -39.40 11.93
CA HIS A 295 -23.46 -39.49 11.71
C HIS A 295 -24.12 -38.08 11.55
N PRO A 296 -25.21 -37.97 10.75
CA PRO A 296 -25.90 -36.68 10.48
C PRO A 296 -26.37 -35.91 11.72
N ASP A 297 -26.57 -36.60 12.83
CA ASP A 297 -27.09 -36.02 14.09
C ASP A 297 -26.01 -35.77 15.15
N ALA A 298 -24.73 -36.05 14.87
CA ALA A 298 -23.66 -35.83 15.84
C ALA A 298 -23.17 -34.37 15.83
N SER A 299 -23.00 -33.80 17.02
CA SER A 299 -22.33 -32.49 17.16
C SER A 299 -20.93 -32.53 16.51
N PRO A 300 -20.48 -31.46 15.81
CA PRO A 300 -19.19 -31.48 15.11
C PRO A 300 -18.04 -31.83 16.06
N GLY A 301 -17.24 -32.84 15.67
CA GLY A 301 -16.04 -33.23 16.41
C GLY A 301 -15.04 -32.10 16.59
N PRO A 302 -13.96 -32.28 17.39
CA PRO A 302 -12.99 -31.21 17.68
C PRO A 302 -12.40 -30.55 16.42
N ALA A 303 -12.17 -31.33 15.36
CA ALA A 303 -11.63 -30.84 14.08
C ALA A 303 -12.67 -29.99 13.31
N GLY A 304 -13.94 -30.38 13.29
CA GLY A 304 -15.02 -29.62 12.68
C GLY A 304 -15.24 -28.26 13.39
N ARG A 305 -15.21 -28.26 14.73
CA ARG A 305 -15.28 -27.01 15.51
C ARG A 305 -14.09 -26.07 15.25
N LEU A 306 -12.88 -26.63 15.07
CA LEU A 306 -11.71 -25.86 14.71
C LEU A 306 -11.85 -25.24 13.31
N ALA A 307 -12.26 -26.02 12.31
CA ALA A 307 -12.46 -25.55 10.94
C ALA A 307 -13.51 -24.42 10.88
N LYS A 308 -14.65 -24.61 11.57
CA LYS A 308 -15.69 -23.58 11.67
C LYS A 308 -15.18 -22.29 12.31
N ARG A 309 -14.38 -22.38 13.37
CA ARG A 309 -13.78 -21.22 14.02
C ARG A 309 -12.81 -20.48 13.09
N LEU A 310 -11.93 -21.19 12.40
CA LEU A 310 -10.95 -20.59 11.49
C LEU A 310 -11.61 -19.94 10.28
N GLY A 311 -12.62 -20.56 9.69
CA GLY A 311 -13.42 -19.95 8.62
C GLY A 311 -14.04 -18.63 9.07
N THR A 312 -14.61 -18.57 10.28
CA THR A 312 -15.13 -17.33 10.85
C THR A 312 -14.04 -16.26 11.02
N TYR A 313 -12.81 -16.62 11.41
CA TYR A 313 -11.70 -15.66 11.52
C TYR A 313 -11.35 -15.04 10.17
N TYR A 314 -11.31 -15.83 9.10
CA TYR A 314 -11.03 -15.32 7.76
C TYR A 314 -12.14 -14.40 7.25
N VAL A 315 -13.40 -14.73 7.51
CA VAL A 315 -14.53 -13.87 7.13
C VAL A 315 -14.50 -12.55 7.89
N LEU A 316 -14.30 -12.58 9.21
CA LEU A 316 -14.25 -11.34 10.02
C LEU A 316 -13.01 -10.49 9.69
N PHE A 317 -11.87 -11.12 9.44
CA PHE A 317 -10.70 -10.41 8.91
C PHE A 317 -11.00 -9.75 7.57
N ALA A 318 -11.67 -10.45 6.66
CA ALA A 318 -12.06 -9.88 5.37
C ALA A 318 -13.04 -8.70 5.53
N VAL A 319 -14.04 -8.81 6.41
CA VAL A 319 -14.96 -7.69 6.72
C VAL A 319 -14.18 -6.45 7.15
N GLY A 320 -13.22 -6.63 8.09
CA GLY A 320 -12.37 -5.52 8.54
C GLY A 320 -11.44 -5.00 7.45
N ALA A 321 -10.84 -5.89 6.65
CA ALA A 321 -9.91 -5.53 5.56
C ALA A 321 -10.62 -4.76 4.43
N PHE A 322 -11.78 -5.22 3.99
CA PHE A 322 -12.60 -4.51 3.01
C PHE A 322 -13.14 -3.19 3.57
N GLY A 323 -13.58 -3.16 4.84
CA GLY A 323 -14.03 -1.93 5.49
C GLY A 323 -12.92 -0.88 5.57
N ALA A 324 -11.72 -1.26 6.01
CA ALA A 324 -10.55 -0.36 6.08
C ALA A 324 -10.14 0.13 4.68
N ALA A 325 -10.05 -0.78 3.70
CA ALA A 325 -9.71 -0.44 2.32
C ALA A 325 -10.72 0.52 1.71
N TRP A 326 -12.00 0.27 1.89
CA TRP A 326 -13.09 1.10 1.37
C TRP A 326 -13.06 2.52 1.94
N VAL A 327 -12.97 2.65 3.26
CA VAL A 327 -12.94 3.96 3.93
C VAL A 327 -11.72 4.77 3.48
N THR A 328 -10.54 4.15 3.43
CA THR A 328 -9.31 4.84 3.01
C THR A 328 -9.28 5.15 1.51
N ARG A 329 -9.89 4.31 0.66
CA ARG A 329 -10.02 4.57 -0.78
C ARG A 329 -11.06 5.65 -1.10
N ALA A 330 -12.11 5.75 -0.29
CA ALA A 330 -13.14 6.79 -0.42
C ALA A 330 -12.68 8.16 0.08
N SER A 331 -11.61 8.24 0.86
CA SER A 331 -11.01 9.51 1.28
C SER A 331 -10.43 10.26 0.09
N ASN A 332 -10.54 11.58 0.08
CA ASN A 332 -9.85 12.42 -0.90
C ASN A 332 -8.33 12.18 -0.78
N GLY A 333 -7.65 11.95 -1.89
CA GLY A 333 -6.25 11.48 -1.91
C GLY A 333 -6.08 9.98 -1.70
N GLY A 334 -7.15 9.20 -1.56
CA GLY A 334 -7.10 7.74 -1.46
C GLY A 334 -6.69 7.07 -2.78
N GLY A 335 -5.45 6.57 -2.87
CA GLY A 335 -4.92 5.87 -4.04
C GLY A 335 -5.33 4.39 -4.14
N ALA A 336 -5.01 3.74 -5.27
CA ALA A 336 -5.29 2.33 -5.53
C ALA A 336 -4.56 1.38 -4.55
N ASN A 337 -3.44 1.81 -3.95
CA ASN A 337 -2.74 1.07 -2.90
C ASN A 337 -3.62 0.73 -1.70
N ASN A 338 -4.64 1.52 -1.40
CA ASN A 338 -5.55 1.23 -0.30
C ASN A 338 -6.36 -0.07 -0.51
N ALA A 339 -6.61 -0.47 -1.77
CA ALA A 339 -7.28 -1.72 -2.10
C ALA A 339 -6.43 -2.98 -1.80
N MET A 340 -5.10 -2.86 -1.66
CA MET A 340 -4.20 -4.00 -1.40
C MET A 340 -4.61 -4.81 -0.17
N THR A 341 -5.15 -4.17 0.86
CA THR A 341 -5.63 -4.85 2.08
C THR A 341 -6.83 -5.76 1.78
N ALA A 342 -7.77 -5.29 0.96
CA ALA A 342 -8.90 -6.09 0.49
C ALA A 342 -8.44 -7.24 -0.43
N TYR A 343 -7.44 -7.01 -1.29
CA TYR A 343 -6.88 -8.04 -2.17
C TYR A 343 -6.25 -9.19 -1.37
N ALA A 344 -5.52 -8.89 -0.30
CA ALA A 344 -4.94 -9.91 0.57
C ALA A 344 -6.01 -10.78 1.25
N ALA A 345 -7.09 -10.16 1.74
CA ALA A 345 -8.21 -10.89 2.34
C ALA A 345 -9.00 -11.69 1.29
N LEU A 346 -9.27 -11.10 0.13
CA LEU A 346 -9.96 -11.77 -0.98
C LEU A 346 -9.17 -12.99 -1.47
N ALA A 347 -7.84 -12.89 -1.54
CA ALA A 347 -6.99 -14.00 -1.96
C ALA A 347 -7.15 -15.23 -1.04
N ILE A 348 -7.25 -15.03 0.28
CA ILE A 348 -7.53 -16.12 1.22
C ILE A 348 -8.92 -16.72 0.94
N LEU A 349 -9.96 -15.88 0.86
CA LEU A 349 -11.34 -16.34 0.63
C LEU A 349 -11.48 -17.03 -0.74
N PHE A 350 -10.81 -16.52 -1.78
CA PHE A 350 -10.76 -17.12 -3.11
C PHE A 350 -10.17 -18.54 -3.08
N GLY A 351 -9.02 -18.73 -2.43
CA GLY A 351 -8.39 -20.05 -2.36
C GLY A 351 -9.23 -21.07 -1.58
N LEU A 352 -9.86 -20.63 -0.50
CA LEU A 352 -10.80 -21.47 0.26
C LEU A 352 -12.06 -21.79 -0.56
N GLY A 353 -12.63 -20.78 -1.24
CA GLY A 353 -13.81 -20.94 -2.10
C GLY A 353 -13.54 -21.81 -3.33
N TYR A 354 -12.37 -21.70 -3.94
CA TYR A 354 -11.92 -22.60 -5.01
C TYR A 354 -11.93 -24.07 -4.51
N HIS A 355 -11.39 -24.32 -3.32
CA HIS A 355 -11.41 -25.66 -2.73
C HIS A 355 -12.84 -26.17 -2.55
N GLU A 356 -13.74 -25.37 -1.97
CA GLU A 356 -15.15 -25.73 -1.77
C GLU A 356 -15.84 -26.01 -3.12
N ALA A 357 -15.62 -25.17 -4.13
CA ALA A 357 -16.17 -25.36 -5.47
C ALA A 357 -15.71 -26.70 -6.08
N GLN A 358 -14.44 -27.05 -5.95
CA GLN A 358 -13.90 -28.34 -6.44
C GLN A 358 -14.52 -29.53 -5.69
N VAL A 359 -14.72 -29.43 -4.37
CA VAL A 359 -15.37 -30.48 -3.57
C VAL A 359 -16.83 -30.61 -3.97
N TRP A 360 -17.54 -29.51 -4.15
CA TRP A 360 -18.94 -29.50 -4.58
C TRP A 360 -19.10 -30.08 -5.99
N ALA A 361 -18.30 -29.62 -6.97
CA ALA A 361 -18.33 -30.11 -8.34
C ALA A 361 -18.10 -31.63 -8.42
N LYS A 362 -17.17 -32.15 -7.62
CA LYS A 362 -16.92 -33.61 -7.56
C LYS A 362 -18.10 -34.41 -7.02
N LYS A 363 -18.89 -33.86 -6.07
CA LYS A 363 -20.08 -34.54 -5.51
C LYS A 363 -21.24 -34.59 -6.52
N GLN A 364 -21.37 -33.57 -7.35
CA GLN A 364 -22.42 -33.45 -8.37
C GLN A 364 -22.05 -34.17 -9.69
N ASP A 365 -21.03 -35.06 -9.68
CA ASP A 365 -20.39 -35.58 -10.89
C ASP A 365 -21.24 -36.67 -11.61
N ALA A 366 -22.45 -36.29 -12.02
CA ALA A 366 -23.25 -37.03 -12.99
C ALA A 366 -22.66 -36.95 -14.43
N MET A 367 -21.67 -36.08 -14.70
CA MET A 367 -21.13 -35.75 -16.02
C MET A 367 -19.62 -36.03 -16.18
N GLY A 368 -19.02 -36.94 -15.40
CA GLY A 368 -17.65 -37.40 -15.64
C GLY A 368 -16.57 -36.33 -15.52
N GLY A 369 -16.62 -35.44 -14.50
CA GLY A 369 -15.59 -34.44 -14.17
C GLY A 369 -15.72 -33.10 -14.91
N LEU A 370 -16.80 -32.83 -15.63
CA LEU A 370 -17.03 -31.55 -16.32
C LEU A 370 -17.16 -30.38 -15.34
N GLY A 371 -17.75 -30.61 -14.15
CA GLY A 371 -17.86 -29.58 -13.12
C GLY A 371 -16.49 -29.12 -12.57
N GLU A 372 -15.57 -30.07 -12.30
CA GLU A 372 -14.21 -29.75 -11.87
C GLU A 372 -13.44 -28.94 -12.95
N ILE A 373 -13.67 -29.24 -14.23
CA ILE A 373 -13.07 -28.51 -15.34
C ILE A 373 -13.65 -27.10 -15.44
N PHE A 374 -14.97 -26.95 -15.36
CA PHE A 374 -15.62 -25.64 -15.38
C PHE A 374 -15.07 -24.70 -14.29
N VAL A 375 -14.98 -25.19 -13.05
CA VAL A 375 -14.37 -24.48 -11.92
C VAL A 375 -12.91 -24.08 -12.25
N SER A 376 -12.15 -25.00 -12.84
CA SER A 376 -10.76 -24.76 -13.24
C SER A 376 -10.63 -23.72 -14.36
N CYS A 377 -11.56 -23.73 -15.32
CA CYS A 377 -11.62 -22.72 -16.39
C CYS A 377 -11.91 -21.33 -15.84
N LEU A 378 -12.83 -21.17 -14.88
CA LEU A 378 -13.09 -19.89 -14.23
C LEU A 378 -11.84 -19.35 -13.55
N VAL A 379 -11.10 -20.20 -12.84
CA VAL A 379 -9.83 -19.81 -12.20
C VAL A 379 -8.79 -19.44 -13.25
N ALA A 380 -8.67 -20.20 -14.33
CA ALA A 380 -7.76 -19.86 -15.42
C ALA A 380 -8.08 -18.49 -16.05
N ILE A 381 -9.37 -18.18 -16.29
CA ILE A 381 -9.83 -16.88 -16.78
C ILE A 381 -9.43 -15.77 -15.78
N GLN A 382 -9.65 -15.98 -14.48
CA GLN A 382 -9.24 -15.00 -13.48
C GLN A 382 -7.73 -14.75 -13.51
N MET A 383 -6.91 -15.81 -13.57
CA MET A 383 -5.44 -15.68 -13.60
C MET A 383 -4.93 -15.01 -14.87
N LEU A 384 -5.57 -15.29 -16.03
CA LEU A 384 -5.26 -14.62 -17.28
C LEU A 384 -5.63 -13.12 -17.23
N GLY A 385 -6.72 -12.77 -16.55
CA GLY A 385 -7.13 -11.38 -16.33
C GLY A 385 -6.15 -10.57 -15.44
N LEU A 386 -5.20 -11.23 -14.76
CA LEU A 386 -4.13 -10.57 -13.99
C LEU A 386 -2.89 -10.25 -14.84
N ILE A 387 -2.85 -10.65 -16.10
CA ILE A 387 -1.71 -10.39 -16.97
C ILE A 387 -1.76 -8.94 -17.45
N TYR A 388 -0.67 -8.25 -17.27
CA TYR A 388 -0.50 -6.84 -17.63
C TYR A 388 0.80 -6.63 -18.42
N ASN A 389 0.93 -5.46 -19.05
CA ASN A 389 2.18 -5.08 -19.71
C ASN A 389 3.20 -4.61 -18.64
N PRO A 390 4.28 -5.35 -18.38
CA PRO A 390 5.26 -5.01 -17.36
C PRO A 390 6.02 -3.70 -17.64
N PHE A 391 6.15 -3.34 -18.92
CA PHE A 391 6.88 -2.11 -19.32
C PHE A 391 6.14 -0.83 -18.94
N HIS A 392 4.85 -0.89 -18.60
CA HIS A 392 4.13 0.27 -18.03
C HIS A 392 4.62 0.65 -16.62
N PHE A 393 5.29 -0.25 -15.92
CA PHE A 393 5.80 -0.04 -14.57
C PHE A 393 7.31 0.15 -14.53
N LEU A 394 7.96 0.26 -15.68
CA LEU A 394 9.41 0.45 -15.79
C LEU A 394 9.68 1.82 -16.42
N PRO A 395 10.64 2.59 -15.89
CA PRO A 395 11.06 3.81 -16.53
C PRO A 395 11.77 3.52 -17.86
N THR A 396 11.61 4.40 -18.81
CA THR A 396 12.32 4.39 -20.08
C THR A 396 13.78 4.79 -19.94
N ALA A 397 14.61 4.47 -20.91
CA ALA A 397 16.01 4.93 -20.92
C ALA A 397 16.10 6.47 -20.97
N GLY A 398 15.14 7.13 -21.63
CA GLY A 398 15.02 8.58 -21.65
C GLY A 398 14.76 9.17 -20.27
N GLU A 399 13.81 8.60 -19.52
CA GLU A 399 13.51 9.03 -18.14
C GLU A 399 14.71 8.85 -17.20
N ILE A 400 15.46 7.75 -17.32
CA ILE A 400 16.68 7.53 -16.54
C ILE A 400 17.70 8.64 -16.83
N LYS A 401 17.97 8.90 -18.11
CA LYS A 401 18.90 9.96 -18.55
C LYS A 401 18.44 11.35 -18.10
N ALA A 402 17.15 11.62 -18.21
CA ALA A 402 16.54 12.89 -17.78
C ALA A 402 16.76 13.15 -16.28
N ASN A 403 16.57 12.12 -15.44
CA ASN A 403 16.83 12.22 -14.00
C ASN A 403 18.31 12.46 -13.68
N GLU A 404 19.24 11.89 -14.44
CA GLU A 404 20.68 12.14 -14.28
C GLU A 404 21.06 13.58 -14.69
N MET A 405 20.51 14.07 -15.80
CA MET A 405 20.71 15.45 -16.25
C MET A 405 20.15 16.45 -15.23
N LEU A 406 18.96 16.21 -14.69
CA LEU A 406 18.37 17.05 -13.66
C LEU A 406 19.28 17.14 -12.41
N VAL A 407 19.86 16.03 -11.96
CA VAL A 407 20.82 16.04 -10.85
C VAL A 407 22.09 16.84 -11.20
N ALA A 408 22.54 16.79 -12.45
CA ALA A 408 23.71 17.56 -12.90
C ALA A 408 23.43 19.07 -12.89
N GLU A 409 22.26 19.50 -13.38
CA GLU A 409 21.84 20.91 -13.35
C GLU A 409 21.68 21.42 -11.91
N MET A 410 21.09 20.64 -11.01
CA MET A 410 21.01 21.01 -9.59
C MET A 410 22.37 21.24 -8.92
N ARG A 411 23.43 20.56 -9.40
CA ARG A 411 24.79 20.79 -8.90
C ARG A 411 25.37 22.09 -9.41
N ALA A 412 24.94 22.55 -10.58
CA ALA A 412 25.45 23.75 -11.23
C ALA A 412 24.88 25.05 -10.62
N VAL A 413 23.69 25.02 -10.04
CA VAL A 413 23.12 26.20 -9.37
C VAL A 413 23.74 26.40 -7.99
N GLU A 414 23.96 27.64 -7.55
CA GLU A 414 24.51 27.91 -6.21
C GLU A 414 23.44 27.76 -5.14
N GLU A 415 22.30 28.39 -5.34
CA GLU A 415 21.18 28.35 -4.39
C GLU A 415 20.46 27.00 -4.39
N PRO A 416 19.78 26.62 -3.30
CA PRO A 416 19.07 25.34 -3.22
C PRO A 416 17.93 25.30 -4.25
N PRO A 417 17.73 24.16 -4.94
CA PRO A 417 16.57 23.99 -5.80
C PRO A 417 15.29 23.71 -4.97
N TRP A 418 14.15 24.24 -5.40
CA TRP A 418 12.86 23.90 -4.83
C TRP A 418 12.11 22.90 -5.73
N MET A 419 11.97 21.68 -5.26
CA MET A 419 11.41 20.54 -5.99
C MET A 419 10.42 19.75 -5.12
N PRO A 420 9.23 20.30 -4.84
CA PRO A 420 8.32 19.70 -3.87
C PRO A 420 7.85 18.29 -4.27
N PHE A 421 7.71 17.99 -5.57
CA PHE A 421 7.29 16.66 -6.03
C PHE A 421 8.41 15.63 -6.01
N ARG A 422 9.67 16.08 -5.95
CA ARG A 422 10.88 15.24 -5.91
C ARG A 422 11.83 15.72 -4.81
N SER A 423 11.28 15.94 -3.64
CA SER A 423 11.93 16.65 -2.54
C SER A 423 13.24 16.02 -2.03
N HIS A 424 13.51 14.74 -2.34
CA HIS A 424 14.75 14.07 -1.98
C HIS A 424 15.88 14.25 -3.03
N TYR A 425 15.58 14.71 -4.27
CA TYR A 425 16.57 14.88 -5.34
C TYR A 425 17.68 15.88 -5.01
N PRO A 426 17.40 17.04 -4.38
CA PRO A 426 18.44 17.99 -3.98
C PRO A 426 19.56 17.34 -3.17
N ARG A 427 19.25 16.33 -2.34
CA ARG A 427 20.25 15.57 -1.58
C ARG A 427 21.27 14.85 -2.48
N ARG A 428 20.87 14.38 -3.67
CA ARG A 428 21.77 13.76 -4.66
C ARG A 428 22.76 14.76 -5.27
N ALA A 429 22.41 16.04 -5.23
CA ALA A 429 23.26 17.16 -5.63
C ALA A 429 24.01 17.80 -4.45
N ALA A 430 23.99 17.22 -3.26
CA ALA A 430 24.50 17.78 -2.00
C ALA A 430 23.88 19.13 -1.63
N LYS A 431 22.61 19.33 -1.99
CA LYS A 431 21.81 20.53 -1.70
C LYS A 431 20.79 20.23 -0.60
N GLN A 432 20.24 21.29 -0.02
CA GLN A 432 19.15 21.23 0.95
C GLN A 432 17.87 20.69 0.30
N THR A 433 17.17 19.79 1.02
CA THR A 433 15.87 19.25 0.60
C THR A 433 14.75 20.23 0.91
N SER A 434 13.67 20.14 0.17
CA SER A 434 12.43 20.87 0.43
C SER A 434 11.35 19.96 1.02
N ILE A 435 10.32 20.56 1.62
CA ILE A 435 9.10 19.84 2.01
C ILE A 435 8.48 19.17 0.79
N HIS A 436 7.96 17.95 0.98
CA HIS A 436 7.35 17.20 -0.11
C HIS A 436 5.92 17.66 -0.40
N ALA A 437 5.54 17.66 -1.68
CA ALA A 437 4.20 18.10 -2.14
C ALA A 437 3.05 17.34 -1.47
N VAL A 438 3.18 16.03 -1.20
CA VAL A 438 2.18 15.27 -0.42
C VAL A 438 1.91 15.95 0.91
N ASN A 439 2.95 16.33 1.64
CA ASN A 439 2.83 16.96 2.95
C ASN A 439 2.28 18.39 2.84
N LEU A 440 2.66 19.13 1.79
CA LEU A 440 2.07 20.44 1.50
C LEU A 440 0.57 20.33 1.24
N PHE A 441 0.14 19.37 0.41
CA PHE A 441 -1.27 19.16 0.10
C PHE A 441 -2.10 18.77 1.32
N GLU A 442 -1.52 18.01 2.25
CA GLU A 442 -2.13 17.70 3.54
C GLU A 442 -2.37 18.97 4.38
N LEU A 443 -1.36 19.83 4.47
CA LEU A 443 -1.37 21.04 5.30
C LEU A 443 -2.13 22.21 4.67
N THR A 444 -2.12 22.32 3.34
CA THR A 444 -2.78 23.41 2.61
C THR A 444 -4.26 23.14 2.29
N GLY A 445 -4.81 22.02 2.79
CA GLY A 445 -6.21 21.69 2.63
C GLY A 445 -6.62 21.32 1.19
N PHE A 446 -5.66 20.93 0.34
CA PHE A 446 -5.94 20.49 -1.03
C PHE A 446 -7.02 19.41 -1.08
N PHE A 447 -7.07 18.53 -0.07
CA PHE A 447 -8.05 17.46 0.03
C PHE A 447 -9.41 17.88 0.62
N LYS A 448 -9.53 19.08 1.21
CA LYS A 448 -10.76 19.59 1.83
C LYS A 448 -11.23 20.94 1.25
N GLY A 449 -10.31 21.73 0.71
CA GLY A 449 -10.59 23.07 0.18
C GLY A 449 -10.37 24.21 1.18
N GLU A 450 -9.88 23.92 2.41
CA GLU A 450 -9.57 24.92 3.44
C GLU A 450 -8.11 24.78 3.89
N VAL A 451 -7.35 25.85 3.85
CA VAL A 451 -5.97 25.90 4.30
C VAL A 451 -5.93 25.88 5.83
N LEU A 452 -5.22 24.89 6.40
CA LEU A 452 -5.03 24.78 7.85
C LEU A 452 -4.13 25.93 8.37
N PRO A 453 -4.26 26.33 9.65
CA PRO A 453 -3.43 27.40 10.21
C PRO A 453 -1.93 27.17 10.02
N GLU A 454 -1.45 25.95 10.30
CA GLU A 454 -0.04 25.56 10.14
C GLU A 454 0.41 25.57 8.67
N GLY A 455 -0.51 25.28 7.74
CA GLY A 455 -0.27 25.32 6.30
C GLY A 455 -0.23 26.76 5.77
N ARG A 456 -0.98 27.68 6.36
CA ARG A 456 -1.04 29.08 5.91
C ARG A 456 0.29 29.80 6.12
N GLU A 457 0.87 29.68 7.31
CA GLU A 457 2.18 30.27 7.62
C GLU A 457 3.24 29.74 6.64
N LEU A 458 3.27 28.43 6.44
CA LEU A 458 4.20 27.77 5.51
C LEU A 458 4.02 28.24 4.04
N VAL A 459 2.77 28.40 3.58
CA VAL A 459 2.48 28.90 2.23
C VAL A 459 3.01 30.34 2.05
N ASN A 460 2.79 31.19 3.04
CA ASN A 460 3.29 32.56 2.98
C ASN A 460 4.82 32.62 2.97
N GLU A 461 5.48 31.81 3.78
CA GLU A 461 6.93 31.67 3.80
C GLU A 461 7.49 31.18 2.45
N ILE A 462 6.80 30.21 1.79
CA ILE A 462 7.17 29.76 0.44
C ILE A 462 7.00 30.89 -0.58
N ARG A 463 5.88 31.64 -0.52
CA ARG A 463 5.63 32.79 -1.41
C ARG A 463 6.72 33.87 -1.26
N GLU A 464 7.08 34.19 -0.02
CA GLU A 464 8.16 35.14 0.27
C GLU A 464 9.51 34.68 -0.30
N ASN A 465 9.86 33.40 -0.11
CA ASN A 465 11.07 32.81 -0.67
C ASN A 465 11.08 32.80 -2.20
N VAL A 466 9.94 32.55 -2.83
CA VAL A 466 9.79 32.64 -4.28
C VAL A 466 9.97 34.11 -4.72
N CYS A 467 9.32 35.08 -4.07
CA CYS A 467 9.49 36.51 -4.37
C CYS A 467 10.94 36.98 -4.15
N ASN A 468 11.64 36.46 -3.16
CA ASN A 468 13.04 36.83 -2.89
C ASN A 468 14.05 36.05 -3.74
N GLN A 469 13.57 35.23 -4.70
CA GLN A 469 14.44 34.39 -5.53
C GLN A 469 15.40 33.51 -4.70
N ALA A 470 14.94 33.01 -3.55
CA ALA A 470 15.75 32.20 -2.64
C ALA A 470 16.13 30.81 -3.20
N TYR A 471 15.56 30.44 -4.35
CA TYR A 471 15.81 29.18 -5.02
C TYR A 471 16.54 29.39 -6.33
N GLY A 472 17.67 28.70 -6.55
CA GLY A 472 18.42 28.76 -7.80
C GLY A 472 17.68 28.09 -8.97
N MET A 473 16.68 27.25 -8.65
CA MET A 473 15.85 26.56 -9.62
C MET A 473 14.53 26.13 -8.94
N VAL A 474 13.41 26.28 -9.65
CA VAL A 474 12.11 25.71 -9.24
C VAL A 474 11.67 24.66 -10.25
N VAL A 475 11.36 23.44 -9.79
CA VAL A 475 10.88 22.34 -10.64
C VAL A 475 9.55 21.82 -10.12
N LEU A 476 8.53 21.90 -10.97
CA LEU A 476 7.16 21.51 -10.65
C LEU A 476 6.67 20.45 -11.64
N ASP A 477 6.21 19.31 -11.12
CA ASP A 477 5.61 18.24 -11.92
C ASP A 477 4.13 18.55 -12.28
N GLN A 478 3.52 19.53 -11.59
CA GLN A 478 2.19 20.07 -11.88
C GLN A 478 2.08 21.52 -11.38
N PRO A 479 1.16 22.33 -11.94
CA PRO A 479 0.95 23.69 -11.48
C PRO A 479 0.58 23.75 -9.99
N VAL A 480 1.25 24.63 -9.25
CA VAL A 480 0.93 24.94 -7.85
C VAL A 480 0.26 26.31 -7.83
N LEU A 481 -1.08 26.31 -7.89
CA LEU A 481 -1.88 27.52 -8.15
C LEU A 481 -1.63 28.65 -7.14
N TRP A 482 -1.44 28.32 -5.86
CA TRP A 482 -1.28 29.31 -4.80
C TRP A 482 0.07 30.05 -4.78
N ILE A 483 1.03 29.69 -5.68
CA ILE A 483 2.29 30.43 -5.91
C ILE A 483 2.43 30.92 -7.35
N SER A 484 1.45 30.68 -8.22
CA SER A 484 1.58 30.93 -9.67
C SER A 484 1.92 32.38 -10.00
N ASP A 485 1.33 33.34 -9.29
CA ASP A 485 1.56 34.75 -9.49
C ASP A 485 2.99 35.17 -9.09
N GLN A 486 3.43 34.75 -7.90
CA GLN A 486 4.77 34.99 -7.39
C GLN A 486 5.82 34.30 -8.27
N LEU A 487 5.54 33.05 -8.70
CA LEU A 487 6.46 32.31 -9.55
C LEU A 487 6.62 32.97 -10.92
N SER A 488 5.53 33.36 -11.56
CA SER A 488 5.57 34.07 -12.87
C SER A 488 6.22 35.45 -12.80
N ALA A 489 6.10 36.12 -11.66
CA ALA A 489 6.76 37.41 -11.42
C ALA A 489 8.28 37.26 -11.25
N ALA A 490 8.72 36.35 -10.38
CA ALA A 490 10.11 36.22 -9.94
C ALA A 490 10.96 35.29 -10.81
N TYR A 491 10.35 34.34 -11.50
CA TYR A 491 11.03 33.29 -12.28
C TYR A 491 10.55 33.30 -13.73
N GLN A 492 11.37 32.77 -14.60
CA GLN A 492 11.03 32.53 -16.01
C GLN A 492 11.09 31.05 -16.33
N LEU A 493 10.18 30.61 -17.19
CA LEU A 493 10.16 29.23 -17.70
C LEU A 493 11.42 29.00 -18.56
N ASP A 494 12.09 27.87 -18.34
CA ASP A 494 13.26 27.47 -19.11
C ASP A 494 12.90 26.32 -20.06
N ASP A 495 12.80 26.65 -21.35
CA ASP A 495 12.43 25.69 -22.41
C ASP A 495 13.54 24.68 -22.74
N ARG A 496 14.76 24.81 -22.19
CA ARG A 496 15.85 23.84 -22.40
C ARG A 496 15.51 22.45 -21.92
N PHE A 497 14.53 22.33 -21.02
CA PHE A 497 14.05 21.07 -20.49
C PHE A 497 12.75 20.56 -21.12
N SER A 498 12.22 21.23 -22.15
CA SER A 498 10.99 20.85 -22.86
C SER A 498 11.08 19.45 -23.50
N PHE A 499 12.30 18.95 -23.79
CA PHE A 499 12.50 17.57 -24.28
C PHE A 499 12.15 16.51 -23.22
N LEU A 500 12.15 16.85 -21.94
CA LEU A 500 11.77 15.94 -20.86
C LEU A 500 10.28 15.63 -20.88
N GLU A 501 9.44 16.56 -21.36
CA GLU A 501 8.00 16.35 -21.53
C GLU A 501 7.68 15.28 -22.57
N SER A 502 8.46 15.18 -23.65
CA SER A 502 8.17 14.27 -24.77
C SER A 502 8.51 12.82 -24.46
N GLU A 503 9.44 12.54 -23.55
CA GLU A 503 9.92 11.20 -23.23
C GLU A 503 9.29 10.59 -21.97
N ARG A 504 8.60 11.39 -21.15
CA ARG A 504 8.03 10.98 -19.86
C ARG A 504 6.57 10.58 -19.95
N ARG A 505 6.24 9.58 -20.73
CA ARG A 505 4.90 8.98 -20.77
C ARG A 505 4.84 7.63 -20.05
N SER A 506 5.50 7.47 -18.89
CA SER A 506 5.22 6.29 -18.09
C SER A 506 3.88 6.48 -17.35
N LYS A 507 3.00 5.49 -17.39
CA LYS A 507 1.68 5.53 -16.73
C LYS A 507 1.74 5.69 -15.22
N LEU A 508 2.85 5.35 -14.58
CA LEU A 508 3.12 5.61 -13.16
C LEU A 508 3.15 7.11 -12.83
N LEU A 509 3.46 7.95 -13.84
CA LEU A 509 3.50 9.40 -13.74
C LEU A 509 2.28 10.06 -14.42
N GLU A 510 1.42 9.32 -15.14
CA GLU A 510 0.17 9.85 -15.74
C GLU A 510 -0.78 10.47 -14.70
N TRP A 511 -0.69 10.05 -13.43
CA TRP A 511 -1.40 10.69 -12.33
C TRP A 511 -0.94 12.13 -12.08
N GLN A 512 0.24 12.50 -12.56
CA GLN A 512 0.87 13.80 -12.40
C GLN A 512 0.78 14.67 -13.66
N GLY A 513 0.01 14.28 -14.65
CA GLY A 513 -0.27 15.12 -15.82
C GLY A 513 0.89 15.30 -16.79
N GLY A 514 2.03 14.63 -16.60
CA GLY A 514 3.17 14.70 -17.53
C GLY A 514 3.76 16.09 -17.72
N TYR A 515 3.45 17.03 -16.82
CA TYR A 515 3.92 18.41 -16.87
C TYR A 515 5.15 18.54 -15.96
N GLU A 516 6.27 18.92 -16.52
CA GLU A 516 7.43 19.41 -15.77
C GLU A 516 7.79 20.79 -16.27
N ALA A 517 7.63 21.75 -15.39
CA ALA A 517 8.05 23.11 -15.64
C ALA A 517 9.31 23.41 -14.84
N PHE A 518 10.32 23.89 -15.54
CA PHE A 518 11.57 24.36 -14.98
C PHE A 518 11.60 25.88 -15.02
N TYR A 519 11.85 26.46 -13.88
CA TYR A 519 11.89 27.92 -13.75
C TYR A 519 13.25 28.32 -13.19
N LEU A 520 13.86 29.33 -13.82
CA LEU A 520 15.09 29.99 -13.38
C LEU A 520 14.78 31.40 -12.90
N PRO A 521 15.56 31.95 -11.94
CA PRO A 521 15.41 33.33 -11.50
C PRO A 521 15.53 34.31 -12.66
N ARG A 522 14.70 35.36 -12.69
CA ARG A 522 14.83 36.46 -13.64
C ARG A 522 16.03 37.34 -13.26
N GLU A 523 16.83 37.78 -14.25
CA GLU A 523 18.00 38.63 -14.01
C GLU A 523 17.61 40.05 -13.59
N ASP A 524 16.64 40.66 -14.29
CA ASP A 524 16.14 42.01 -14.00
C ASP A 524 14.83 41.94 -13.22
N TYR A 525 14.92 41.81 -11.89
CA TYR A 525 13.76 41.59 -11.04
C TYR A 525 13.81 42.43 -9.75
N ASP A 526 12.67 43.04 -9.39
CA ASP A 526 12.47 43.76 -8.13
C ASP A 526 11.54 42.95 -7.20
N PRO A 527 12.06 42.38 -6.09
CA PRO A 527 11.26 41.62 -5.12
C PRO A 527 10.08 42.38 -4.52
N SER A 528 10.19 43.72 -4.40
CA SER A 528 9.18 44.53 -3.71
C SER A 528 7.82 44.48 -4.39
N SER A 529 7.79 44.39 -5.72
CA SER A 529 6.56 44.28 -6.51
C SER A 529 5.85 42.95 -6.32
N CYS A 530 6.61 41.85 -6.18
CA CYS A 530 6.09 40.51 -5.92
C CYS A 530 5.60 40.36 -4.49
N LEU A 531 6.37 40.81 -3.50
CA LEU A 531 5.98 40.75 -2.07
C LEU A 531 4.67 41.49 -1.82
N ALA A 532 4.40 42.58 -2.55
CA ALA A 532 3.14 43.33 -2.49
C ALA A 532 1.92 42.52 -2.95
N THR A 533 2.10 41.41 -3.66
CA THR A 533 1.01 40.52 -4.12
C THR A 533 0.61 39.45 -3.09
N ILE A 534 1.36 39.31 -1.99
CA ILE A 534 1.11 38.27 -0.99
C ILE A 534 -0.07 38.69 -0.11
N ASP A 535 -1.15 37.90 -0.17
CA ASP A 535 -2.30 38.03 0.74
C ASP A 535 -2.02 37.22 2.02
N TYR A 536 -1.52 37.89 3.05
CA TYR A 536 -1.21 37.28 4.36
C TYR A 536 -2.44 36.86 5.15
N GLU A 537 -3.61 37.43 4.87
CA GLU A 537 -4.85 37.12 5.57
C GLU A 537 -5.59 35.92 4.96
N GLY A 538 -5.25 35.54 3.76
CA GLY A 538 -5.72 34.30 3.11
C GLY A 538 -7.21 34.28 2.82
N THR A 539 -7.75 35.36 2.26
CA THR A 539 -9.20 35.49 1.92
C THR A 539 -9.55 34.98 0.50
N LYS A 540 -8.58 34.49 -0.28
CA LYS A 540 -8.83 33.95 -1.64
C LYS A 540 -8.06 32.68 -1.94
#